data_44e7e174fea2c5a86b72ac592a18ccd4
#
_entry.id   44e7e174fea2c5a86b72ac592a18ccd4
#
_cell.length_a   1.000
_cell.length_b   1.000
_cell.length_c   1.000
_cell.angle_alpha   90.00
_cell.angle_beta   90.00
_cell.angle_gamma   90.00
#
_symmetry.space_group_name_H-M   'P 1'
#
loop_
_entity.id
_entity.type
_entity.pdbx_description
1 polymer ?
#
loop_
_entity_poly.entity_id
_entity_poly.type
_entity_poly.pdbx_seq_one_letter_code
_entity_poly.pdbx_strand_id
1 'polypeptide(L)'
;MKIKSEIGHSLVKALRSVPGFSSLDDRDLLQIVGVSINLHWPSGGTVFTEGAPAEGLYIVLSGCVRILVGPREDETEVASIGAGEFFGELSLLEDRTHSKNARATEDSELMILPKESFRALLEVDEVLARHVKDKVEERLRDNKARRPA
;
A
#
# COMPACT_ATOMS: atom_id res chain seq x y z
N MET A 1 -27.61 -5.41 -11.10
CA MET A 1 -26.42 -4.63 -11.00
C MET A 1 -25.16 -5.46 -11.20
N LYS A 2 -25.06 -5.97 -12.41
CA LYS A 2 -23.95 -6.81 -12.84
C LYS A 2 -22.59 -6.08 -12.76
N ILE A 3 -22.57 -4.76 -13.00
CA ILE A 3 -21.34 -3.96 -13.03
C ILE A 3 -20.61 -3.96 -11.67
N LYS A 4 -21.34 -3.76 -10.57
CA LYS A 4 -20.74 -3.78 -9.23
C LYS A 4 -20.19 -5.16 -8.88
N SER A 5 -20.88 -6.21 -9.27
CA SER A 5 -20.45 -7.59 -9.05
C SER A 5 -19.18 -7.90 -9.83
N GLU A 6 -19.10 -7.46 -11.09
CA GLU A 6 -17.92 -7.67 -11.94
C GLU A 6 -16.70 -6.90 -11.43
N ILE A 7 -16.89 -5.64 -11.01
CA ILE A 7 -15.83 -4.82 -10.43
C ILE A 7 -15.33 -5.47 -9.14
N GLY A 8 -16.25 -5.90 -8.26
CA GLY A 8 -15.88 -6.58 -7.02
C GLY A 8 -15.07 -7.85 -7.27
N HIS A 9 -15.46 -8.64 -8.26
CA HIS A 9 -14.74 -9.87 -8.65
C HIS A 9 -13.34 -9.57 -9.17
N SER A 10 -13.19 -8.53 -10.01
CA SER A 10 -11.89 -8.11 -10.52
C SER A 10 -10.95 -7.63 -9.42
N LEU A 11 -11.49 -6.87 -8.44
CA LEU A 11 -10.71 -6.37 -7.31
C LEU A 11 -10.31 -7.48 -6.36
N VAL A 12 -11.19 -8.45 -6.11
CA VAL A 12 -10.87 -9.64 -5.31
C VAL A 12 -9.73 -10.42 -5.96
N LYS A 13 -9.80 -10.63 -7.27
CA LYS A 13 -8.76 -11.32 -8.01
C LYS A 13 -7.43 -10.59 -7.93
N ALA A 14 -7.44 -9.27 -8.10
CA ALA A 14 -6.24 -8.44 -8.00
C ALA A 14 -5.65 -8.51 -6.58
N LEU A 15 -6.50 -8.41 -5.56
CA LEU A 15 -6.09 -8.46 -4.17
C LEU A 15 -5.50 -9.82 -3.80
N ARG A 16 -6.08 -10.91 -4.34
CA ARG A 16 -5.58 -12.27 -4.12
C ARG A 16 -4.15 -12.46 -4.65
N SER A 17 -3.77 -11.70 -5.66
CA SER A 17 -2.41 -11.76 -6.21
C SER A 17 -1.38 -11.03 -5.36
N VAL A 18 -1.82 -10.22 -4.37
CA VAL A 18 -0.92 -9.49 -3.48
C VAL A 18 -0.42 -10.44 -2.39
N PRO A 19 0.90 -10.62 -2.25
CA PRO A 19 1.45 -11.50 -1.20
C PRO A 19 0.95 -11.10 0.18
N GLY A 20 0.57 -12.08 0.97
CA GLY A 20 -0.02 -11.88 2.30
C GLY A 20 -1.54 -11.85 2.27
N PHE A 21 -2.14 -11.35 1.20
CA PHE A 21 -3.60 -11.35 1.04
C PHE A 21 -4.11 -12.65 0.38
N SER A 22 -3.23 -13.37 -0.28
CA SER A 22 -3.57 -14.61 -0.99
C SER A 22 -4.07 -15.74 -0.08
N SER A 23 -3.78 -15.66 1.22
CA SER A 23 -4.23 -16.65 2.21
C SER A 23 -5.66 -16.40 2.70
N LEU A 24 -6.21 -15.23 2.43
CA LEU A 24 -7.57 -14.87 2.83
C LEU A 24 -8.59 -15.54 1.91
N ASP A 25 -9.76 -15.90 2.47
CA ASP A 25 -10.83 -16.47 1.66
C ASP A 25 -11.58 -15.36 0.90
N ASP A 26 -12.43 -15.75 -0.05
CA ASP A 26 -13.17 -14.81 -0.90
C ASP A 26 -14.05 -13.87 -0.09
N ARG A 27 -14.61 -14.35 1.00
CA ARG A 27 -15.49 -13.55 1.87
C ARG A 27 -14.70 -12.41 2.52
N ASP A 28 -13.52 -12.71 3.04
CA ASP A 28 -12.66 -11.70 3.66
C ASP A 28 -12.15 -10.70 2.63
N LEU A 29 -11.75 -11.18 1.45
CA LEU A 29 -11.31 -10.30 0.37
C LEU A 29 -12.43 -9.37 -0.10
N LEU A 30 -13.66 -9.85 -0.20
CA LEU A 30 -14.82 -9.02 -0.54
C LEU A 30 -15.07 -7.95 0.51
N GLN A 31 -14.89 -8.26 1.79
CA GLN A 31 -15.04 -7.28 2.85
C GLN A 31 -13.97 -6.18 2.74
N ILE A 32 -12.74 -6.55 2.42
CA ILE A 32 -11.66 -5.59 2.21
C ILE A 32 -12.00 -4.67 1.05
N VAL A 33 -12.42 -5.22 -0.07
CA VAL A 33 -12.83 -4.43 -1.25
C VAL A 33 -13.98 -3.49 -0.88
N GLY A 34 -14.94 -3.97 -0.08
CA GLY A 34 -16.12 -3.18 0.31
C GLY A 34 -15.80 -1.97 1.18
N VAL A 35 -14.75 -2.01 1.99
CA VAL A 35 -14.36 -0.90 2.87
C VAL A 35 -13.24 -0.05 2.28
N SER A 36 -12.63 -0.48 1.20
CA SER A 36 -11.52 0.23 0.56
C SER A 36 -12.01 1.27 -0.45
N ILE A 37 -11.16 2.24 -0.73
CA ILE A 37 -11.42 3.29 -1.71
C ILE A 37 -10.44 3.09 -2.86
N ASN A 38 -10.96 3.10 -4.10
CA ASN A 38 -10.13 3.02 -5.29
C ASN A 38 -9.97 4.41 -5.88
N LEU A 39 -8.74 4.84 -6.08
CA LEU A 39 -8.44 6.14 -6.66
C LEU A 39 -7.42 6.02 -7.76
N HIS A 40 -7.51 6.95 -8.72
CA HIS A 40 -6.58 7.08 -9.82
C HIS A 40 -5.61 8.23 -9.56
N TRP A 41 -4.31 8.00 -9.77
CA TRP A 41 -3.30 9.05 -9.75
C TRP A 41 -2.67 9.16 -11.13
N PRO A 42 -2.68 10.36 -11.73
CA PRO A 42 -1.94 10.55 -12.97
C PRO A 42 -0.44 10.51 -12.72
N SER A 43 0.33 10.23 -13.78
CA SER A 43 1.79 10.27 -13.73
C SER A 43 2.26 11.61 -13.14
N GLY A 44 3.16 11.55 -12.17
CA GLY A 44 3.66 12.73 -11.45
C GLY A 44 2.80 13.15 -10.27
N GLY A 45 1.65 12.52 -10.06
CA GLY A 45 0.75 12.86 -8.95
C GLY A 45 1.30 12.42 -7.60
N THR A 46 1.14 13.28 -6.60
CA THR A 46 1.57 13.00 -5.22
C THR A 46 0.52 12.16 -4.50
N VAL A 47 0.91 10.99 -4.01
CA VAL A 47 0.01 10.13 -3.23
C VAL A 47 -0.03 10.62 -1.79
N PHE A 48 1.13 10.81 -1.19
CA PHE A 48 1.23 11.47 0.12
C PHE A 48 2.60 12.14 0.27
N THR A 49 2.68 13.07 1.22
CA THR A 49 3.92 13.78 1.54
C THR A 49 4.37 13.45 2.95
N GLU A 50 5.67 13.61 3.22
CA GLU A 50 6.21 13.51 4.57
C GLU A 50 5.44 14.43 5.51
N GLY A 51 5.07 13.93 6.67
CA GLY A 51 4.30 14.66 7.67
C GLY A 51 2.80 14.51 7.55
N ALA A 52 2.29 13.98 6.43
CA ALA A 52 0.85 13.76 6.26
C ALA A 52 0.38 12.59 7.16
N PRO A 53 -0.87 12.64 7.65
CA PRO A 53 -1.41 11.53 8.44
C PRO A 53 -1.46 10.24 7.66
N ALA A 54 -1.16 9.13 8.32
CA ALA A 54 -1.28 7.80 7.73
C ALA A 54 -2.74 7.36 7.81
N GLU A 55 -3.43 7.37 6.68
CA GLU A 55 -4.86 7.08 6.60
C GLU A 55 -5.20 5.65 6.25
N GLY A 56 -4.30 4.96 5.56
CA GLY A 56 -4.57 3.59 5.14
C GLY A 56 -3.36 2.93 4.50
N LEU A 57 -3.54 1.65 4.18
CA LEU A 57 -2.58 0.86 3.42
C LEU A 57 -2.88 1.08 1.94
N TYR A 58 -1.85 1.37 1.17
CA TYR A 58 -1.96 1.57 -0.28
C TYR A 58 -1.56 0.29 -1.01
N ILE A 59 -2.46 -0.21 -1.85
CA ILE A 59 -2.23 -1.41 -2.67
C ILE A 59 -2.23 -0.98 -4.13
N VAL A 60 -1.15 -1.26 -4.84
CA VAL A 60 -1.03 -0.88 -6.26
C VAL A 60 -1.75 -1.92 -7.11
N LEU A 61 -2.83 -1.50 -7.76
CA LEU A 61 -3.59 -2.35 -8.68
C LEU A 61 -2.97 -2.30 -10.07
N SER A 62 -2.51 -1.13 -10.49
CA SER A 62 -1.79 -0.93 -11.75
C SER A 62 -0.92 0.30 -11.62
N GLY A 63 0.14 0.38 -12.41
CA GLY A 63 1.04 1.51 -12.40
C GLY A 63 2.26 1.30 -11.52
N CYS A 64 2.84 2.40 -11.07
CA CYS A 64 4.06 2.38 -10.26
C CYS A 64 4.14 3.63 -9.39
N VAL A 65 4.55 3.45 -8.13
CA VAL A 65 4.73 4.53 -7.16
C VAL A 65 6.16 4.50 -6.64
N ARG A 66 6.82 5.65 -6.64
CA ARG A 66 8.14 5.80 -6.04
C ARG A 66 8.01 6.33 -4.63
N ILE A 67 8.78 5.76 -3.74
CA ILE A 67 8.91 6.24 -2.36
C ILE A 67 10.19 7.03 -2.27
N LEU A 68 10.11 8.27 -1.79
CA LEU A 68 11.19 9.26 -1.86
C LEU A 68 11.43 9.86 -0.48
N VAL A 69 12.70 10.19 -0.21
CA VAL A 69 13.09 10.93 1.00
C VAL A 69 13.89 12.18 0.60
N GLY A 70 13.79 13.21 1.43
CA GLY A 70 14.53 14.45 1.23
C GLY A 70 13.68 15.55 0.59
N PRO A 71 14.27 16.76 0.48
CA PRO A 71 13.57 17.90 -0.11
C PRO A 71 13.32 17.65 -1.60
N ARG A 72 12.28 18.30 -2.15
CA ARG A 72 11.85 18.07 -3.53
C ARG A 72 12.97 18.30 -4.55
N GLU A 73 13.88 19.21 -4.29
CA GLU A 73 15.00 19.52 -5.18
C GLU A 73 16.16 18.53 -5.08
N ASP A 74 16.12 17.64 -4.08
CA ASP A 74 17.19 16.65 -3.87
C ASP A 74 16.62 15.38 -3.25
N GLU A 75 15.61 14.80 -3.91
CA GLU A 75 14.94 13.60 -3.44
C GLU A 75 15.75 12.33 -3.76
N THR A 76 15.76 11.40 -2.82
CA THR A 76 16.38 10.08 -3.01
C THR A 76 15.29 9.03 -3.06
N GLU A 77 15.27 8.20 -4.10
CA GLU A 77 14.35 7.07 -4.19
C GLU A 77 14.83 5.95 -3.28
N VAL A 78 13.97 5.52 -2.38
CA VAL A 78 14.26 4.40 -1.46
C VAL A 78 13.47 3.14 -1.80
N ALA A 79 12.43 3.25 -2.62
CA ALA A 79 11.68 2.09 -3.10
C ALA A 79 10.87 2.45 -4.34
N SER A 80 10.57 1.44 -5.13
CA SER A 80 9.65 1.53 -6.27
C SER A 80 8.63 0.41 -6.10
N ILE A 81 7.36 0.78 -6.08
CA ILE A 81 6.26 -0.13 -5.76
C ILE A 81 5.41 -0.32 -7.01
N GLY A 82 5.36 -1.55 -7.51
CA GLY A 82 4.61 -1.89 -8.70
C GLY A 82 3.30 -2.61 -8.41
N ALA A 83 2.59 -2.97 -9.47
CA ALA A 83 1.32 -3.68 -9.35
C ALA A 83 1.47 -4.97 -8.55
N GLY A 84 0.53 -5.22 -7.65
CA GLY A 84 0.55 -6.37 -6.77
C GLY A 84 1.34 -6.17 -5.48
N GLU A 85 1.86 -4.97 -5.25
CA GLU A 85 2.59 -4.64 -4.02
C GLU A 85 1.83 -3.60 -3.19
N PHE A 86 2.18 -3.46 -1.92
CA PHE A 86 1.57 -2.47 -1.03
C PHE A 86 2.64 -1.58 -0.40
N PHE A 87 2.22 -0.42 0.10
CA PHE A 87 3.09 0.53 0.80
C PHE A 87 2.31 1.34 1.84
N GLY A 88 3.02 2.07 2.68
CA GLY A 88 2.43 2.90 3.74
C GLY A 88 2.20 2.15 5.05
N GLU A 89 2.58 0.87 5.13
CA GLU A 89 2.37 0.01 6.29
C GLU A 89 3.12 0.44 7.54
N LEU A 90 4.34 0.96 7.37
CA LEU A 90 5.17 1.34 8.51
C LEU A 90 4.52 2.44 9.36
N SER A 91 4.01 3.47 8.71
CA SER A 91 3.35 4.57 9.40
C SER A 91 2.09 4.12 10.12
N LEU A 92 1.37 3.16 9.54
CA LEU A 92 0.17 2.59 10.16
C LEU A 92 0.49 1.76 11.40
N LEU A 93 1.53 0.94 11.32
CA LEU A 93 1.94 0.07 12.43
C LEU A 93 2.49 0.86 13.60
N GLU A 94 3.19 1.96 13.32
CA GLU A 94 3.78 2.81 14.36
C GLU A 94 2.86 3.94 14.81
N ASP A 95 1.67 4.04 14.22
CA ASP A 95 0.69 5.09 14.51
C ASP A 95 1.28 6.50 14.39
N ARG A 96 2.00 6.72 13.29
CA ARG A 96 2.69 7.98 13.03
C ARG A 96 2.25 8.59 11.70
N THR A 97 2.69 9.82 11.45
CA THR A 97 2.61 10.42 10.13
C THR A 97 3.61 9.75 9.18
N HIS A 98 3.42 9.96 7.89
CA HIS A 98 4.36 9.42 6.90
C HIS A 98 5.74 10.08 7.06
N SER A 99 6.78 9.27 7.00
CA SER A 99 8.17 9.74 7.07
C SER A 99 8.79 9.94 5.68
N LYS A 100 8.04 9.65 4.63
CA LYS A 100 8.50 9.68 3.24
C LYS A 100 7.45 10.29 2.34
N ASN A 101 7.87 10.60 1.12
CA ASN A 101 6.94 11.03 0.06
C ASN A 101 6.63 9.85 -0.86
N ALA A 102 5.43 9.83 -1.42
CA ALA A 102 5.03 8.83 -2.40
C ALA A 102 4.48 9.54 -3.63
N ARG A 103 5.01 9.20 -4.81
CA ARG A 103 4.62 9.84 -6.06
C ARG A 103 4.44 8.81 -7.16
N ALA A 104 3.33 8.92 -7.89
CA ALA A 104 3.09 8.05 -9.04
C ALA A 104 4.05 8.42 -10.16
N THR A 105 4.74 7.43 -10.74
CA THR A 105 5.64 7.66 -11.87
C THR A 105 4.97 7.41 -13.21
N GLU A 106 3.82 6.77 -13.19
CA GLU A 106 2.95 6.57 -14.33
C GLU A 106 1.52 6.59 -13.84
N ASP A 107 0.56 6.63 -14.74
CA ASP A 107 -0.85 6.57 -14.35
C ASP A 107 -1.10 5.32 -13.52
N SER A 108 -1.62 5.47 -12.33
CA SER A 108 -1.71 4.40 -11.34
C SER A 108 -3.11 4.31 -10.73
N GLU A 109 -3.56 3.07 -10.55
CA GLU A 109 -4.77 2.76 -9.80
C GLU A 109 -4.37 2.18 -8.46
N LEU A 110 -4.79 2.83 -7.38
CA LEU A 110 -4.49 2.39 -6.03
C LEU A 110 -5.76 2.08 -5.26
N MET A 111 -5.70 1.01 -4.46
CA MET A 111 -6.75 0.69 -3.49
C MET A 111 -6.22 1.13 -2.12
N ILE A 112 -7.02 1.88 -1.39
CA ILE A 112 -6.66 2.35 -0.05
C ILE A 112 -7.51 1.61 0.97
N LEU A 113 -6.87 0.73 1.74
CA LEU A 113 -7.52 0.01 2.84
C LEU A 113 -7.42 0.88 4.11
N PRO A 114 -8.55 1.29 4.71
CA PRO A 114 -8.51 2.16 5.87
C PRO A 114 -7.68 1.58 7.02
N LYS A 115 -7.01 2.45 7.74
CA LYS A 115 -6.12 2.14 8.85
C LYS A 115 -6.74 1.16 9.86
N GLU A 116 -7.96 1.43 10.29
CA GLU A 116 -8.61 0.60 11.30
C GLU A 116 -8.95 -0.78 10.77
N SER A 117 -9.37 -0.87 9.52
CA SER A 117 -9.67 -2.15 8.87
C SER A 117 -8.40 -2.99 8.70
N PHE A 118 -7.30 -2.34 8.33
CA PHE A 118 -5.99 -3.01 8.22
C PHE A 118 -5.53 -3.55 9.57
N ARG A 119 -5.63 -2.75 10.61
CA ARG A 119 -5.26 -3.18 11.98
C ARG A 119 -6.10 -4.36 12.45
N ALA A 120 -7.40 -4.32 12.20
CA ALA A 120 -8.29 -5.41 12.57
C ALA A 120 -7.91 -6.72 11.86
N LEU A 121 -7.53 -6.63 10.59
CA LEU A 121 -7.05 -7.80 9.83
C LEU A 121 -5.79 -8.40 10.44
N LEU A 122 -4.84 -7.56 10.84
CA LEU A 122 -3.59 -8.03 11.44
C LEU A 122 -3.82 -8.75 12.76
N GLU A 123 -4.86 -8.38 13.51
CA GLU A 123 -5.21 -9.03 14.76
C GLU A 123 -5.77 -10.44 14.58
N VAL A 124 -6.46 -10.69 13.47
CA VAL A 124 -7.17 -11.95 13.25
C VAL A 124 -6.48 -12.88 12.24
N ASP A 125 -5.58 -12.39 11.44
CA ASP A 125 -4.90 -13.19 10.41
C ASP A 125 -3.39 -13.20 10.65
N GLU A 126 -2.89 -14.32 11.18
CA GLU A 126 -1.46 -14.47 11.51
C GLU A 126 -0.57 -14.54 10.28
N VAL A 127 -1.06 -15.08 9.18
CA VAL A 127 -0.29 -15.19 7.93
C VAL A 127 -0.05 -13.81 7.36
N LEU A 128 -1.10 -13.00 7.27
CA LEU A 128 -0.98 -11.62 6.80
C LEU A 128 -0.10 -10.80 7.74
N ALA A 129 -0.29 -10.92 9.05
CA ALA A 129 0.51 -10.19 10.04
C ALA A 129 2.00 -10.50 9.90
N ARG A 130 2.34 -11.78 9.73
CA ARG A 130 3.73 -12.20 9.53
C ARG A 130 4.30 -11.65 8.24
N HIS A 131 3.53 -11.71 7.16
CA HIS A 131 3.97 -11.19 5.86
C HIS A 131 4.26 -9.69 5.92
N VAL A 132 3.36 -8.93 6.55
CA VAL A 132 3.53 -7.48 6.71
C VAL A 132 4.77 -7.17 7.55
N LYS A 133 4.97 -7.91 8.66
CA LYS A 133 6.14 -7.74 9.51
C LYS A 133 7.43 -8.00 8.74
N ASP A 134 7.49 -9.08 7.98
CA ASP A 134 8.67 -9.43 7.18
C ASP A 134 8.95 -8.34 6.13
N LYS A 135 7.92 -7.81 5.51
CA LYS A 135 8.05 -6.75 4.51
C LYS A 135 8.58 -5.45 5.13
N VAL A 136 8.09 -5.10 6.30
CA VAL A 136 8.58 -3.93 7.05
C VAL A 136 10.07 -4.08 7.37
N GLU A 137 10.47 -5.24 7.87
CA GLU A 137 11.88 -5.51 8.20
C GLU A 137 12.77 -5.42 6.97
N GLU A 138 12.34 -5.99 5.85
CA GLU A 138 13.03 -5.91 4.57
C GLU A 138 13.22 -4.46 4.12
N ARG A 139 12.15 -3.67 4.18
CA ARG A 139 12.19 -2.26 3.77
C ARG A 139 13.04 -1.41 4.67
N LEU A 140 13.06 -1.69 5.96
CA LEU A 140 13.94 -0.97 6.90
C LEU A 140 15.41 -1.26 6.61
N ARG A 141 15.76 -2.49 6.27
CA ARG A 141 17.12 -2.85 5.88
C ARG A 141 17.52 -2.14 4.58
N ASP A 142 16.65 -2.13 3.59
CA ASP A 142 16.88 -1.46 2.30
C ASP A 142 17.07 0.04 2.49
N ASN A 143 16.25 0.66 3.33
CA ASN A 143 16.35 2.09 3.62
C ASN A 143 17.68 2.44 4.28
N LYS A 144 18.16 1.61 5.20
CA LYS A 144 19.47 1.81 5.84
C LYS A 144 20.60 1.71 4.83
N ALA A 145 20.53 0.74 3.92
CA ALA A 145 21.54 0.54 2.89
C ALA A 145 21.61 1.70 1.90
N ARG A 146 20.49 2.39 1.66
CA ARG A 146 20.40 3.50 0.71
C ARG A 146 20.66 4.86 1.32
N ARG A 147 20.67 4.98 2.64
CA ARG A 147 20.97 6.25 3.29
C ARG A 147 22.44 6.59 3.14
N PRO A 148 22.77 7.81 2.70
CA PRO A 148 24.17 8.27 2.74
C PRO A 148 24.68 8.22 4.17
N ALA A 149 25.92 7.80 4.31
CA ALA A 149 26.57 7.71 5.62
C ALA A 149 26.66 9.08 6.29
#